data_ea39f01ec7db5544c45f59d0a085c3de
#
_entry.id   ea39f01ec7db5544c45f59d0a085c3de
#
_cell.length_a   1.000
_cell.length_b   1.000
_cell.length_c   1.000
_cell.angle_alpha   90.00
_cell.angle_beta   90.00
_cell.angle_gamma   90.00
#
_symmetry.space_group_name_H-M   'P 1'
#
loop_
_entity.id
_entity.type
_entity.pdbx_description
1 polymer ?
#
loop_
_entity_poly.entity_id
_entity_poly.type
_entity_poly.pdbx_seq_one_letter_code
_entity_poly.pdbx_strand_id
1 'polypeptide(L)'
;MTMASPVDFFDSQPLLDEMDTIDLDAQSRKITEFTFSSFLGHSRIQQFMSTCNVIPRMPAMRYMYFYYLFKKIGEFIGNNDIVKFYEDKVFDKYNPPGSIYEVYMACHHMDLYKQYAICLLLESITREQHLSTLWDTLRNGIISSSKMHWVIKQRKTSKKIFEPWPIKNNYYVASPLAFGLRCEGIVKSILINIIYPNTPNCIDYGFMQSPLDGIFGVSLDFCTNISHDENGMLIFEPDCCVYEIKCRFKYMFSKSECDPLYGKYVSLYQNPNKKNLINFILSVSRPAVEFVAPGGIPSEHDFLLTHGLEWRWEPPKRKRTVKSTNWIIECIKYNSCVESDVFILSDPSITNGNITIKSHFKADLFVNPKHTYFFQVLLQYKVVESYIQFSPSTKTLGSQKNFIVSAFFRKRNFKDPLTCTLGDTREVLKETVEIPVMIIITQVRIPKFILKENMRKATTYWADCSEKTFTHSPWVTGLHLAVGKSMTP
;
A
#
# COMPACT_ATOMS: atom_id res chain seq x y z
N MET A 1 14.01 53.70 -7.80
CA MET A 1 13.13 52.53 -7.81
C MET A 1 13.74 51.54 -6.83
N THR A 2 13.31 51.58 -5.59
CA THR A 2 13.64 50.58 -4.58
C THR A 2 12.96 49.31 -4.98
N MET A 3 13.74 48.28 -5.29
CA MET A 3 13.19 46.92 -5.50
C MET A 3 12.52 46.53 -4.17
N ALA A 4 11.23 46.32 -4.21
CA ALA A 4 10.51 45.71 -3.09
C ALA A 4 11.20 44.41 -2.69
N SER A 5 11.40 44.20 -1.42
CA SER A 5 12.01 42.99 -0.85
C SER A 5 11.22 41.77 -1.33
N PRO A 6 11.86 40.64 -1.73
CA PRO A 6 11.16 39.43 -2.11
C PRO A 6 10.22 38.89 -1.02
N VAL A 7 10.36 39.36 0.20
CA VAL A 7 9.59 38.90 1.37
C VAL A 7 8.11 39.31 1.29
N ASP A 8 7.78 40.45 0.70
CA ASP A 8 6.40 40.96 0.63
C ASP A 8 5.51 40.23 -0.40
N PHE A 9 6.12 39.52 -1.35
CA PHE A 9 5.39 38.81 -2.41
C PHE A 9 4.82 37.44 -1.98
N PHE A 10 5.29 36.88 -0.88
CA PHE A 10 4.98 35.50 -0.49
C PHE A 10 4.33 35.38 0.89
N ASP A 11 3.57 36.40 1.31
CA ASP A 11 2.78 36.31 2.53
C ASP A 11 1.85 35.08 2.45
N SER A 12 1.87 34.25 3.50
CA SER A 12 1.02 33.07 3.59
C SER A 12 -0.42 33.39 3.98
N GLN A 13 -0.69 34.57 4.55
CA GLN A 13 -2.03 34.93 4.98
C GLN A 13 -3.04 34.98 3.83
N PRO A 14 -2.75 35.57 2.66
CA PRO A 14 -3.66 35.51 1.53
C PRO A 14 -3.93 34.11 1.00
N LEU A 15 -2.95 33.17 1.10
CA LEU A 15 -3.17 31.77 0.78
C LEU A 15 -4.19 31.15 1.75
N LEU A 16 -4.06 31.44 3.04
CA LEU A 16 -4.98 30.97 4.07
C LEU A 16 -6.37 31.60 3.92
N ASP A 17 -6.43 32.90 3.63
CA ASP A 17 -7.70 33.65 3.44
C ASP A 17 -8.47 33.13 2.22
N GLU A 18 -7.81 32.83 1.11
CA GLU A 18 -8.44 32.20 -0.05
C GLU A 18 -8.95 30.78 0.26
N MET A 19 -8.39 30.12 1.26
CA MET A 19 -8.91 28.85 1.77
C MET A 19 -10.11 29.06 2.72
N ASP A 20 -10.36 30.27 3.24
CA ASP A 20 -11.44 30.58 4.19
C ASP A 20 -12.83 30.72 3.56
N THR A 21 -12.93 30.86 2.24
CA THR A 21 -14.23 30.83 1.54
C THR A 21 -14.94 29.49 1.61
N ILE A 22 -14.51 28.63 2.55
CA ILE A 22 -15.03 27.30 2.76
C ILE A 22 -16.28 27.34 3.65
N ASP A 23 -17.44 26.95 3.09
CA ASP A 23 -18.70 26.87 3.77
C ASP A 23 -18.78 25.64 4.71
N LEU A 24 -19.13 25.87 5.98
CA LEU A 24 -19.09 24.87 7.06
C LEU A 24 -20.05 23.68 6.83
N ASP A 25 -21.15 23.87 6.12
CA ASP A 25 -22.14 22.82 5.84
C ASP A 25 -21.65 21.75 4.83
N ALA A 26 -20.47 21.96 4.24
CA ALA A 26 -19.86 21.05 3.29
C ALA A 26 -18.53 20.44 3.80
N GLN A 27 -18.31 20.37 5.12
CA GLN A 27 -17.03 20.00 5.76
C GLN A 27 -16.35 18.78 5.12
N SER A 28 -17.07 17.68 4.93
CA SER A 28 -16.48 16.47 4.33
C SER A 28 -16.10 16.63 2.85
N ARG A 29 -16.81 17.48 2.10
CA ARG A 29 -16.50 17.74 0.68
C ARG A 29 -15.25 18.59 0.50
N LYS A 30 -15.01 19.53 1.39
CA LYS A 30 -13.95 20.53 1.26
C LYS A 30 -12.58 20.08 1.74
N ILE A 31 -12.52 19.14 2.68
CA ILE A 31 -11.26 18.43 2.97
C ILE A 31 -10.76 17.71 1.70
N THR A 32 -11.67 17.17 0.89
CA THR A 32 -11.31 16.53 -0.39
C THR A 32 -10.96 17.53 -1.50
N GLU A 33 -11.40 18.77 -1.41
CA GLU A 33 -11.06 19.85 -2.36
C GLU A 33 -9.67 20.42 -2.11
N PHE A 34 -9.19 20.48 -0.87
CA PHE A 34 -7.82 20.89 -0.56
C PHE A 34 -6.84 19.72 -0.69
N THR A 35 -6.73 19.21 -1.88
CA THR A 35 -5.82 18.13 -2.25
C THR A 35 -4.42 18.68 -2.55
N PHE A 36 -3.43 17.77 -2.62
CA PHE A 36 -2.09 18.17 -3.03
C PHE A 36 -2.06 18.76 -4.46
N SER A 37 -2.92 18.28 -5.36
CA SER A 37 -3.01 18.86 -6.70
C SER A 37 -3.64 20.24 -6.70
N SER A 38 -4.66 20.52 -5.87
CA SER A 38 -5.20 21.89 -5.74
C SER A 38 -4.18 22.84 -5.13
N PHE A 39 -3.42 22.38 -4.12
CA PHE A 39 -2.32 23.15 -3.54
C PHE A 39 -1.24 23.47 -4.60
N LEU A 40 -0.76 22.50 -5.35
CA LEU A 40 0.23 22.75 -6.41
C LEU A 40 -0.30 23.65 -7.53
N GLY A 41 -1.58 23.55 -7.87
CA GLY A 41 -2.24 24.38 -8.87
C GLY A 41 -2.61 25.79 -8.40
N HIS A 42 -2.50 26.08 -7.10
CA HIS A 42 -2.85 27.38 -6.54
C HIS A 42 -1.95 28.48 -7.13
N SER A 43 -2.53 29.65 -7.47
CA SER A 43 -1.84 30.73 -8.19
C SER A 43 -0.57 31.20 -7.47
N ARG A 44 -0.62 31.37 -6.16
CA ARG A 44 0.53 31.79 -5.33
C ARG A 44 1.62 30.72 -5.25
N ILE A 45 1.25 29.45 -5.20
CA ILE A 45 2.21 28.35 -5.23
C ILE A 45 2.86 28.24 -6.61
N GLN A 46 2.11 28.42 -7.70
CA GLN A 46 2.64 28.49 -9.06
C GLN A 46 3.58 29.69 -9.22
N GLN A 47 3.22 30.85 -8.70
CA GLN A 47 4.10 32.02 -8.69
C GLN A 47 5.38 31.77 -7.88
N PHE A 48 5.27 31.20 -6.68
CA PHE A 48 6.43 30.82 -5.86
C PHE A 48 7.35 29.86 -6.65
N MET A 49 6.81 28.80 -7.25
CA MET A 49 7.59 27.84 -8.02
C MET A 49 8.27 28.44 -9.26
N SER A 50 7.66 29.45 -9.88
CA SER A 50 8.21 30.13 -11.05
C SER A 50 9.32 31.15 -10.72
N THR A 51 9.29 31.73 -9.53
CA THR A 51 10.19 32.83 -9.12
C THR A 51 11.24 32.40 -8.10
N CYS A 52 11.10 31.21 -7.53
CA CYS A 52 12.02 30.70 -6.53
C CYS A 52 13.40 30.42 -7.15
N ASN A 53 14.44 31.05 -6.61
CA ASN A 53 15.82 30.82 -7.04
C ASN A 53 16.37 29.43 -6.71
N VAL A 54 15.67 28.68 -5.86
CA VAL A 54 15.98 27.31 -5.48
C VAL A 54 15.00 26.39 -6.17
N ILE A 55 15.51 25.37 -6.89
CA ILE A 55 14.65 24.35 -7.50
C ILE A 55 13.85 23.65 -6.38
N PRO A 56 12.51 23.78 -6.36
CA PRO A 56 11.71 23.18 -5.30
C PRO A 56 11.88 21.68 -5.25
N ARG A 57 12.14 21.16 -4.05
CA ARG A 57 12.22 19.72 -3.82
C ARG A 57 10.85 19.17 -3.47
N MET A 58 10.49 18.06 -4.09
CA MET A 58 9.20 17.42 -3.92
C MET A 58 8.86 17.09 -2.46
N PRO A 59 9.76 16.50 -1.64
CA PRO A 59 9.47 16.28 -0.23
C PRO A 59 9.14 17.58 0.52
N ALA A 60 9.92 18.64 0.33
CA ALA A 60 9.68 19.91 0.99
C ALA A 60 8.30 20.51 0.63
N MET A 61 7.92 20.46 -0.65
CA MET A 61 6.59 20.90 -1.10
C MET A 61 5.48 20.05 -0.47
N ARG A 62 5.71 18.76 -0.27
CA ARG A 62 4.74 17.87 0.36
C ARG A 62 4.58 18.17 1.85
N TYR A 63 5.67 18.41 2.58
CA TYR A 63 5.62 18.81 3.98
C TYR A 63 5.00 20.20 4.17
N MET A 64 5.30 21.14 3.27
CA MET A 64 4.65 22.45 3.24
C MET A 64 3.13 22.32 3.01
N TYR A 65 2.70 21.45 2.10
CA TYR A 65 1.28 21.14 1.92
C TYR A 65 0.63 20.60 3.19
N PHE A 66 1.28 19.70 3.92
CA PHE A 66 0.76 19.18 5.19
C PHE A 66 0.58 20.27 6.22
N TYR A 67 1.55 21.18 6.34
CA TYR A 67 1.45 22.31 7.26
C TYR A 67 0.20 23.16 6.97
N TYR A 68 0.01 23.60 5.72
CA TYR A 68 -1.16 24.41 5.36
C TYR A 68 -2.47 23.63 5.48
N LEU A 69 -2.49 22.39 5.05
CA LEU A 69 -3.66 21.52 5.20
C LEU A 69 -4.10 21.47 6.67
N PHE A 70 -3.20 21.15 7.58
CA PHE A 70 -3.54 20.97 8.98
C PHE A 70 -3.74 22.29 9.73
N LYS A 71 -3.04 23.32 9.36
CA LYS A 71 -3.31 24.66 9.90
C LYS A 71 -4.74 25.10 9.59
N LYS A 72 -5.24 24.77 8.39
CA LYS A 72 -6.57 25.18 7.95
C LYS A 72 -7.69 24.26 8.42
N ILE A 73 -7.47 22.97 8.41
CA ILE A 73 -8.53 21.97 8.70
C ILE A 73 -8.33 21.23 10.03
N GLY A 74 -7.23 21.46 10.73
CA GLY A 74 -6.93 20.76 11.99
C GLY A 74 -8.02 20.94 13.04
N GLU A 75 -8.61 22.12 13.12
CA GLU A 75 -9.75 22.41 14.00
C GLU A 75 -10.98 21.58 13.66
N PHE A 76 -11.25 21.35 12.37
CA PHE A 76 -12.41 20.57 11.92
C PHE A 76 -12.28 19.08 12.19
N ILE A 77 -11.05 18.53 12.09
CA ILE A 77 -10.80 17.12 12.39
C ILE A 77 -10.47 16.87 13.85
N GLY A 78 -10.41 17.95 14.68
CA GLY A 78 -10.10 17.87 16.10
C GLY A 78 -8.67 17.42 16.41
N ASN A 79 -7.74 17.52 15.44
CA ASN A 79 -6.36 17.09 15.60
C ASN A 79 -5.39 18.14 15.08
N ASN A 80 -4.67 18.78 16.00
CA ASN A 80 -3.66 19.79 15.72
C ASN A 80 -2.21 19.27 15.90
N ASP A 81 -2.01 17.98 16.06
CA ASP A 81 -0.69 17.43 16.42
C ASP A 81 0.38 17.74 15.36
N ILE A 82 0.02 17.70 14.08
CA ILE A 82 0.96 18.08 13.01
C ILE A 82 1.31 19.55 13.08
N VAL A 83 0.33 20.44 13.29
CA VAL A 83 0.58 21.89 13.42
C VAL A 83 1.49 22.17 14.60
N LYS A 84 1.19 21.58 15.76
CA LYS A 84 2.04 21.69 16.97
C LYS A 84 3.45 21.16 16.73
N PHE A 85 3.57 20.04 16.00
CA PHE A 85 4.87 19.51 15.67
C PHE A 85 5.70 20.50 14.82
N TYR A 86 5.07 21.16 13.83
CA TYR A 86 5.75 22.20 13.06
C TYR A 86 6.14 23.40 13.93
N GLU A 87 5.24 23.88 14.78
CA GLU A 87 5.48 25.02 15.68
C GLU A 87 6.56 24.72 16.71
N ASP A 88 6.57 23.51 17.28
CA ASP A 88 7.46 23.13 18.36
C ASP A 88 8.84 22.63 17.91
N LYS A 89 8.91 21.92 16.77
CA LYS A 89 10.08 21.14 16.37
C LYS A 89 10.69 21.54 15.03
N VAL A 90 9.91 22.15 14.13
CA VAL A 90 10.36 22.48 12.78
C VAL A 90 10.66 23.95 12.64
N PHE A 91 9.74 24.81 13.09
CA PHE A 91 9.89 26.26 12.98
C PHE A 91 10.65 26.84 14.16
N ASP A 92 11.22 28.01 13.94
CA ASP A 92 11.78 28.80 15.03
C ASP A 92 10.66 29.40 15.86
N LYS A 93 10.59 29.07 17.15
CA LYS A 93 9.58 29.56 18.08
C LYS A 93 9.61 31.09 18.26
N TYR A 94 10.78 31.71 18.10
CA TYR A 94 10.98 33.13 18.25
C TYR A 94 10.78 33.93 16.96
N ASN A 95 10.79 33.22 15.82
CA ASN A 95 10.60 33.83 14.50
C ASN A 95 9.79 32.86 13.62
N PRO A 96 8.48 32.70 13.88
CA PRO A 96 7.63 31.81 13.09
C PRO A 96 7.56 32.30 11.63
N PRO A 97 7.51 31.39 10.65
CA PRO A 97 7.49 31.78 9.26
C PRO A 97 6.20 32.53 8.91
N GLY A 98 6.35 33.74 8.34
CA GLY A 98 5.24 34.58 7.88
C GLY A 98 4.95 34.45 6.39
N SER A 99 5.90 33.90 5.60
CA SER A 99 5.79 33.81 4.15
C SER A 99 5.84 32.38 3.63
N ILE A 100 5.29 32.18 2.44
CA ILE A 100 5.36 30.90 1.68
C ILE A 100 6.81 30.44 1.52
N TYR A 101 7.72 31.38 1.25
CA TYR A 101 9.14 31.08 1.09
C TYR A 101 9.77 30.58 2.40
N GLU A 102 9.50 31.23 3.52
CA GLU A 102 10.04 30.82 4.83
C GLU A 102 9.51 29.45 5.26
N VAL A 103 8.21 29.17 5.07
CA VAL A 103 7.64 27.84 5.31
C VAL A 103 8.31 26.78 4.43
N TYR A 104 8.51 27.09 3.12
CA TYR A 104 9.21 26.19 2.22
C TYR A 104 10.64 25.92 2.69
N MET A 105 11.40 26.98 3.07
CA MET A 105 12.79 26.84 3.51
C MET A 105 12.88 26.02 4.81
N ALA A 106 11.98 26.22 5.76
CA ALA A 106 11.90 25.39 6.96
C ALA A 106 11.65 23.92 6.61
N CYS A 107 10.73 23.63 5.71
CA CYS A 107 10.48 22.28 5.21
C CYS A 107 11.65 21.71 4.39
N HIS A 108 12.36 22.56 3.65
CA HIS A 108 13.52 22.16 2.85
C HIS A 108 14.72 21.74 3.70
N HIS A 109 14.93 22.41 4.81
CA HIS A 109 16.01 22.12 5.76
C HIS A 109 15.62 21.13 6.85
N MET A 110 14.38 20.65 6.84
CA MET A 110 13.89 19.65 7.78
C MET A 110 14.72 18.36 7.68
N ASP A 111 15.24 17.91 8.79
CA ASP A 111 15.98 16.65 8.86
C ASP A 111 15.05 15.43 8.68
N LEU A 112 15.64 14.29 8.38
CA LEU A 112 14.91 13.06 8.07
C LEU A 112 14.11 12.51 9.27
N TYR A 113 14.56 12.73 10.50
CA TYR A 113 13.83 12.28 11.70
C TYR A 113 12.54 13.07 11.89
N LYS A 114 12.57 14.38 11.63
CA LYS A 114 11.37 15.22 11.66
C LYS A 114 10.39 14.81 10.54
N GLN A 115 10.89 14.57 9.33
CA GLN A 115 10.08 14.07 8.23
C GLN A 115 9.41 12.74 8.58
N TYR A 116 10.19 11.82 9.16
CA TYR A 116 9.68 10.54 9.63
C TYR A 116 8.60 10.69 10.71
N ALA A 117 8.82 11.57 11.70
CA ALA A 117 7.83 11.82 12.75
C ALA A 117 6.51 12.38 12.21
N ILE A 118 6.54 13.29 11.22
CA ILE A 118 5.33 13.76 10.53
C ILE A 118 4.63 12.61 9.82
N CYS A 119 5.37 11.74 9.14
CA CYS A 119 4.79 10.60 8.44
C CYS A 119 4.14 9.59 9.41
N LEU A 120 4.68 9.41 10.61
CA LEU A 120 4.05 8.60 11.67
C LEU A 120 2.77 9.24 12.19
N LEU A 121 2.75 10.57 12.37
CA LEU A 121 1.54 11.29 12.74
C LEU A 121 0.44 11.14 11.67
N LEU A 122 0.80 11.28 10.39
CA LEU A 122 -0.14 11.06 9.28
C LEU A 122 -0.70 9.64 9.28
N GLU A 123 0.13 8.65 9.55
CA GLU A 123 -0.30 7.26 9.69
C GLU A 123 -1.33 7.13 10.83
N SER A 124 -1.02 7.64 12.02
CA SER A 124 -1.85 7.48 13.20
C SER A 124 -3.25 8.09 13.07
N ILE A 125 -3.37 9.25 12.42
CA ILE A 125 -4.64 9.98 12.23
C ILE A 125 -5.47 9.49 11.03
N THR A 126 -4.97 8.51 10.27
CA THR A 126 -5.65 7.98 9.08
C THR A 126 -5.93 6.48 9.15
N ARG A 127 -5.89 5.87 10.35
CA ARG A 127 -6.07 4.43 10.56
C ARG A 127 -7.46 3.93 10.16
N GLU A 128 -8.47 4.78 10.16
CA GLU A 128 -9.79 4.45 9.64
C GLU A 128 -9.82 4.22 8.12
N GLN A 129 -8.72 4.48 7.42
CA GLN A 129 -8.53 4.26 5.98
C GLN A 129 -9.71 4.78 5.14
N HIS A 130 -10.37 3.89 4.41
CA HIS A 130 -11.45 4.22 3.47
C HIS A 130 -12.70 4.87 4.11
N LEU A 131 -12.80 4.89 5.42
CA LEU A 131 -13.85 5.60 6.16
C LEU A 131 -13.46 7.07 6.39
N SER A 132 -12.18 7.43 6.23
CA SER A 132 -11.68 8.78 6.44
C SER A 132 -11.52 9.52 5.11
N THR A 133 -12.15 10.69 4.99
CA THR A 133 -11.95 11.61 3.86
C THR A 133 -10.51 12.14 3.81
N LEU A 134 -9.87 12.30 4.97
CA LEU A 134 -8.48 12.71 5.09
C LEU A 134 -7.53 11.70 4.43
N TRP A 135 -7.77 10.40 4.63
CA TRP A 135 -6.99 9.34 3.99
C TRP A 135 -7.06 9.40 2.46
N ASP A 136 -8.25 9.65 1.90
CA ASP A 136 -8.42 9.84 0.45
C ASP A 136 -7.71 11.13 -0.02
N THR A 137 -7.82 12.23 0.73
CA THR A 137 -7.19 13.54 0.44
C THR A 137 -5.66 13.43 0.38
N LEU A 138 -5.05 12.78 1.37
CA LEU A 138 -3.59 12.60 1.45
C LEU A 138 -3.03 11.70 0.33
N ARG A 139 -3.84 10.86 -0.28
CA ARG A 139 -3.45 9.99 -1.41
C ARG A 139 -3.45 10.69 -2.77
N ASN A 140 -3.94 11.92 -2.84
CA ASN A 140 -3.84 12.73 -4.05
C ASN A 140 -2.37 13.13 -4.31
N GLY A 141 -1.96 13.09 -5.56
CA GLY A 141 -0.57 13.35 -5.97
C GLY A 141 0.42 12.24 -5.57
N ILE A 142 -0.06 11.08 -5.12
CA ILE A 142 0.73 9.96 -4.64
C ILE A 142 0.60 8.75 -5.58
N ILE A 143 1.71 8.08 -5.81
CA ILE A 143 1.74 6.73 -6.37
C ILE A 143 1.51 5.76 -5.21
N SER A 144 0.28 5.27 -5.09
CA SER A 144 -0.06 4.24 -4.10
C SER A 144 0.28 2.83 -4.59
N SER A 145 0.32 1.86 -3.68
CA SER A 145 0.59 0.45 -4.00
C SER A 145 -0.34 -0.08 -5.11
N SER A 146 -1.62 0.26 -5.07
CA SER A 146 -2.59 -0.14 -6.10
C SER A 146 -2.35 0.52 -7.48
N LYS A 147 -1.71 1.69 -7.51
CA LYS A 147 -1.37 2.40 -8.75
C LYS A 147 -0.04 1.93 -9.38
N MET A 148 0.84 1.31 -8.60
CA MET A 148 2.23 1.02 -9.01
C MET A 148 2.33 0.22 -10.30
N HIS A 149 1.50 -0.81 -10.49
CA HIS A 149 1.53 -1.66 -11.69
C HIS A 149 1.29 -0.87 -12.99
N TRP A 150 0.25 -0.03 -13.05
CA TRP A 150 -0.04 0.72 -14.27
C TRP A 150 0.92 1.90 -14.48
N VAL A 151 1.51 2.45 -13.43
CA VAL A 151 2.60 3.43 -13.51
C VAL A 151 3.82 2.80 -14.19
N ILE A 152 4.26 1.63 -13.75
CA ILE A 152 5.39 0.91 -14.36
C ILE A 152 5.11 0.51 -15.81
N LYS A 153 3.87 0.16 -16.13
CA LYS A 153 3.44 -0.17 -17.50
C LYS A 153 3.20 1.07 -18.38
N GLN A 154 3.35 2.28 -17.83
CA GLN A 154 3.12 3.56 -18.54
C GLN A 154 1.78 3.57 -19.30
N ARG A 155 0.74 2.95 -18.72
CA ARG A 155 -0.61 2.99 -19.29
C ARG A 155 -1.10 4.44 -19.25
N LYS A 156 -1.73 4.93 -20.35
CA LYS A 156 -2.16 6.31 -20.60
C LYS A 156 -3.19 6.85 -19.59
N THR A 157 -2.84 6.89 -18.33
CA THR A 157 -3.72 7.36 -17.23
C THR A 157 -3.03 8.42 -16.38
N SER A 158 -2.22 9.29 -17.05
CA SER A 158 -1.45 10.36 -16.40
C SER A 158 -2.28 11.23 -15.47
N LYS A 159 -3.53 11.52 -15.84
CA LYS A 159 -4.45 12.32 -15.02
C LYS A 159 -4.76 11.72 -13.64
N LYS A 160 -4.82 10.38 -13.51
CA LYS A 160 -5.27 9.71 -12.27
C LYS A 160 -4.37 9.89 -11.03
N ILE A 161 -3.15 10.38 -11.17
CA ILE A 161 -2.30 10.67 -10.01
C ILE A 161 -2.81 11.93 -9.31
N PHE A 162 -3.13 12.96 -10.07
CA PHE A 162 -3.50 14.29 -9.59
C PHE A 162 -5.01 14.56 -9.62
N GLU A 163 -5.81 13.68 -10.22
CA GLU A 163 -7.27 13.79 -10.13
C GLU A 163 -7.73 13.52 -8.70
N PRO A 164 -8.59 14.39 -8.13
CA PRO A 164 -9.22 14.10 -6.85
C PRO A 164 -10.07 12.84 -6.97
N TRP A 165 -10.16 12.07 -5.89
CA TRP A 165 -11.07 10.93 -5.84
C TRP A 165 -12.52 11.45 -5.94
N PRO A 166 -13.35 10.84 -6.78
CA PRO A 166 -14.76 11.21 -6.81
C PRO A 166 -15.37 10.99 -5.42
N ILE A 167 -16.15 11.94 -4.97
CA ILE A 167 -16.92 11.83 -3.72
C ILE A 167 -17.76 10.55 -3.81
N LYS A 168 -17.59 9.67 -2.84
CA LYS A 168 -18.34 8.41 -2.77
C LYS A 168 -19.80 8.70 -2.44
N ASN A 169 -20.62 9.06 -3.43
CA ASN A 169 -22.06 8.97 -3.28
C ASN A 169 -22.41 7.49 -3.32
N ASN A 170 -23.12 6.94 -2.34
CA ASN A 170 -23.61 5.56 -2.18
C ASN A 170 -23.53 4.68 -3.44
N TYR A 171 -22.33 4.37 -3.91
CA TYR A 171 -22.14 3.62 -5.13
C TYR A 171 -22.36 2.14 -4.86
N TYR A 172 -23.03 1.50 -5.79
CA TYR A 172 -23.02 0.05 -5.89
C TYR A 172 -21.56 -0.43 -6.02
N VAL A 173 -21.04 -1.00 -4.96
CA VAL A 173 -19.72 -1.62 -4.95
C VAL A 173 -19.84 -2.98 -5.63
N ALA A 174 -19.09 -3.20 -6.71
CA ALA A 174 -19.09 -4.47 -7.43
C ALA A 174 -18.87 -5.66 -6.47
N SER A 175 -19.62 -6.74 -6.65
CA SER A 175 -19.60 -7.91 -5.76
C SER A 175 -18.21 -8.41 -5.34
N PRO A 176 -17.19 -8.49 -6.22
CA PRO A 176 -15.85 -8.90 -5.81
C PRO A 176 -15.16 -7.92 -4.86
N LEU A 177 -15.41 -6.61 -5.00
CA LEU A 177 -14.83 -5.60 -4.11
C LEU A 177 -15.53 -5.58 -2.75
N ALA A 178 -16.87 -5.61 -2.74
CA ALA A 178 -17.66 -5.72 -1.51
C ALA A 178 -17.31 -6.98 -0.71
N PHE A 179 -17.13 -8.11 -1.41
CA PHE A 179 -16.65 -9.35 -0.82
C PHE A 179 -15.25 -9.17 -0.18
N GLY A 180 -14.32 -8.56 -0.92
CA GLY A 180 -12.97 -8.31 -0.40
C GLY A 180 -12.99 -7.52 0.91
N LEU A 181 -13.72 -6.42 0.94
CA LEU A 181 -13.85 -5.55 2.12
C LEU A 181 -14.46 -6.29 3.33
N ARG A 182 -15.51 -7.10 3.13
CA ARG A 182 -16.12 -7.87 4.22
C ARG A 182 -15.22 -8.97 4.76
N CYS A 183 -14.52 -9.67 3.86
CA CYS A 183 -13.73 -10.84 4.23
C CYS A 183 -12.33 -10.51 4.74
N GLU A 184 -11.81 -9.31 4.49
CA GLU A 184 -10.47 -8.90 4.95
C GLU A 184 -10.36 -8.94 6.48
N GLY A 185 -11.35 -8.41 7.19
CA GLY A 185 -11.40 -8.46 8.66
C GLY A 185 -11.41 -9.89 9.20
N ILE A 186 -12.14 -10.81 8.55
CA ILE A 186 -12.14 -12.24 8.91
C ILE A 186 -10.73 -12.83 8.79
N VAL A 187 -10.02 -12.50 7.71
CA VAL A 187 -8.65 -12.99 7.48
C VAL A 187 -7.69 -12.41 8.52
N LYS A 188 -7.79 -11.12 8.84
CA LYS A 188 -7.00 -10.48 9.92
C LYS A 188 -7.21 -11.23 11.25
N SER A 189 -8.46 -11.48 11.63
CA SER A 189 -8.78 -12.22 12.85
C SER A 189 -8.19 -13.65 12.84
N ILE A 190 -8.21 -14.36 11.70
CA ILE A 190 -7.60 -15.70 11.59
C ILE A 190 -6.08 -15.62 11.72
N LEU A 191 -5.45 -14.62 11.07
CA LEU A 191 -4.00 -14.43 11.19
C LEU A 191 -3.58 -14.20 12.64
N ILE A 192 -4.28 -13.33 13.36
CA ILE A 192 -3.98 -12.98 14.77
C ILE A 192 -4.24 -14.14 15.71
N ASN A 193 -5.41 -14.77 15.61
CA ASN A 193 -5.88 -15.68 16.66
C ASN A 193 -5.50 -17.14 16.41
N ILE A 194 -5.17 -17.51 15.15
CA ILE A 194 -4.95 -18.91 14.79
C ILE A 194 -3.54 -19.14 14.22
N ILE A 195 -3.08 -18.28 13.29
CA ILE A 195 -1.82 -18.52 12.58
C ILE A 195 -0.64 -17.88 13.33
N TYR A 196 -0.83 -16.67 13.86
CA TYR A 196 0.19 -15.90 14.60
C TYR A 196 -0.31 -15.45 15.98
N PRO A 197 -0.69 -16.37 16.87
CA PRO A 197 -1.39 -16.04 18.15
C PRO A 197 -0.54 -15.19 19.11
N ASN A 198 0.76 -15.11 18.91
CA ASN A 198 1.67 -14.29 19.73
C ASN A 198 1.91 -12.90 19.16
N THR A 199 1.19 -12.50 18.11
CA THR A 199 1.34 -11.16 17.56
C THR A 199 0.66 -10.15 18.49
N PRO A 200 1.37 -9.08 18.91
CA PRO A 200 0.75 -8.02 19.69
C PRO A 200 -0.45 -7.43 18.94
N ASN A 201 -1.37 -6.82 19.67
CA ASN A 201 -2.63 -6.29 19.16
C ASN A 201 -2.45 -5.62 17.79
N CYS A 202 -3.04 -6.24 16.78
CA CYS A 202 -3.07 -5.70 15.44
C CYS A 202 -4.03 -4.51 15.40
N ILE A 203 -3.54 -3.42 14.87
CA ILE A 203 -4.36 -2.25 14.56
C ILE A 203 -4.54 -2.15 13.05
N ASP A 204 -5.52 -1.38 12.63
CA ASP A 204 -5.58 -0.91 11.26
C ASP A 204 -4.48 0.12 11.02
N TYR A 205 -3.75 -0.02 9.92
CA TYR A 205 -2.66 0.87 9.56
C TYR A 205 -3.20 2.01 8.69
N GLY A 206 -2.77 3.23 8.99
CA GLY A 206 -3.14 4.40 8.24
C GLY A 206 -2.38 4.58 6.93
N PHE A 207 -2.34 5.80 6.46
CA PHE A 207 -1.60 6.18 5.27
C PHE A 207 -0.12 6.42 5.60
N MET A 208 0.74 5.56 5.12
CA MET A 208 2.20 5.66 5.26
C MET A 208 2.80 6.27 4.00
N GLN A 209 3.27 7.50 4.10
CA GLN A 209 4.02 8.16 3.04
C GLN A 209 5.51 7.86 3.17
N SER A 210 6.22 7.69 2.04
CA SER A 210 7.68 7.64 2.05
C SER A 210 8.27 8.98 2.51
N PRO A 211 9.02 9.02 3.62
CA PRO A 211 9.60 10.28 4.11
C PRO A 211 10.59 10.91 3.14
N LEU A 212 11.31 10.09 2.37
CA LEU A 212 12.41 10.53 1.50
C LEU A 212 11.94 11.15 0.19
N ASP A 213 10.89 10.58 -0.40
CA ASP A 213 10.49 10.90 -1.78
C ASP A 213 9.26 11.82 -1.85
N GLY A 214 8.34 11.70 -0.88
CA GLY A 214 7.10 12.49 -0.84
C GLY A 214 6.08 12.15 -1.93
N ILE A 215 6.37 11.20 -2.81
CA ILE A 215 5.51 10.81 -3.95
C ILE A 215 4.99 9.38 -3.86
N PHE A 216 5.49 8.58 -2.92
CA PHE A 216 5.07 7.21 -2.70
C PHE A 216 4.34 7.06 -1.38
N GLY A 217 3.31 6.26 -1.36
CA GLY A 217 2.57 5.97 -0.14
C GLY A 217 1.81 4.66 -0.21
N VAL A 218 1.62 4.04 0.95
CA VAL A 218 0.93 2.76 1.10
C VAL A 218 0.02 2.78 2.31
N SER A 219 -0.93 1.86 2.35
CA SER A 219 -1.59 1.42 3.58
C SER A 219 -1.41 -0.08 3.65
N LEU A 220 -1.15 -0.60 4.85
CA LEU A 220 -0.85 -2.01 5.07
C LEU A 220 -2.12 -2.73 5.54
N ASP A 221 -2.26 -4.01 5.18
CA ASP A 221 -3.41 -4.80 5.62
C ASP A 221 -3.13 -5.48 6.96
N PHE A 222 -1.94 -6.08 7.10
CA PHE A 222 -1.53 -6.78 8.32
C PHE A 222 0.00 -6.82 8.43
N CYS A 223 0.52 -6.76 9.66
CA CYS A 223 1.95 -6.87 9.94
C CYS A 223 2.21 -7.66 11.21
N THR A 224 3.40 -8.25 11.30
CA THR A 224 3.96 -8.82 12.54
C THR A 224 5.30 -8.16 12.84
N ASN A 225 5.73 -8.21 14.11
CA ASN A 225 6.95 -7.54 14.59
C ASN A 225 6.92 -6.02 14.34
N ILE A 226 5.76 -5.44 14.60
CA ILE A 226 5.55 -4.00 14.72
C ILE A 226 4.89 -3.78 16.07
N SER A 227 5.40 -2.82 16.82
CA SER A 227 4.88 -2.40 18.10
C SER A 227 4.46 -0.92 18.05
N HIS A 228 4.02 -0.39 19.18
CA HIS A 228 3.68 1.02 19.33
C HIS A 228 4.45 1.59 20.51
N ASP A 229 4.86 2.84 20.38
CA ASP A 229 5.36 3.62 21.52
C ASP A 229 4.21 4.02 22.46
N GLU A 230 4.55 4.72 23.54
CA GLU A 230 3.60 5.25 24.53
C GLU A 230 2.61 6.27 23.94
N ASN A 231 2.91 6.87 22.81
CA ASN A 231 2.05 7.79 22.06
C ASN A 231 1.22 7.09 20.98
N GLY A 232 1.31 5.76 20.88
CA GLY A 232 0.63 4.97 19.86
C GLY A 232 1.24 5.05 18.45
N MET A 233 2.48 5.57 18.30
CA MET A 233 3.19 5.63 17.04
C MET A 233 3.85 4.30 16.72
N LEU A 234 3.93 3.94 15.43
CA LEU A 234 4.49 2.68 14.98
C LEU A 234 6.01 2.61 15.24
N ILE A 235 6.44 1.49 15.79
CA ILE A 235 7.85 1.07 15.90
C ILE A 235 8.03 -0.16 15.03
N PHE A 236 8.91 -0.06 14.04
CA PHE A 236 9.23 -1.16 13.13
C PHE A 236 10.44 -1.92 13.64
N GLU A 237 10.25 -3.21 13.94
CA GLU A 237 11.35 -4.10 14.30
C GLU A 237 12.11 -4.54 13.03
N PRO A 238 13.42 -4.87 13.16
CA PRO A 238 14.26 -5.19 11.99
C PRO A 238 13.78 -6.36 11.14
N ASP A 239 13.06 -7.30 11.72
CA ASP A 239 12.50 -8.50 11.07
C ASP A 239 11.00 -8.41 10.85
N CYS A 240 10.45 -7.19 10.75
CA CYS A 240 9.03 -7.00 10.53
C CYS A 240 8.55 -7.72 9.25
N CYS A 241 7.36 -8.29 9.33
CA CYS A 241 6.72 -8.97 8.23
C CYS A 241 5.46 -8.22 7.82
N VAL A 242 5.31 -7.97 6.53
CA VAL A 242 4.16 -7.27 5.93
C VAL A 242 3.36 -8.26 5.10
N TYR A 243 2.05 -8.26 5.30
CA TYR A 243 1.12 -9.19 4.63
C TYR A 243 0.06 -8.40 3.87
N GLU A 244 0.00 -8.60 2.56
CA GLU A 244 -1.05 -8.08 1.68
C GLU A 244 -2.16 -9.11 1.56
N ILE A 245 -3.39 -8.80 1.97
CA ILE A 245 -4.51 -9.73 2.03
C ILE A 245 -5.30 -9.69 0.72
N LYS A 246 -5.61 -10.86 0.17
CA LYS A 246 -6.39 -11.01 -1.07
C LYS A 246 -7.44 -12.10 -0.93
N CYS A 247 -8.70 -11.70 -0.73
CA CYS A 247 -9.85 -12.61 -0.71
C CYS A 247 -10.24 -13.02 -2.13
N ARG A 248 -10.38 -14.32 -2.37
CA ARG A 248 -10.50 -14.93 -3.71
C ARG A 248 -11.95 -15.21 -4.12
N PHE A 249 -12.69 -14.15 -4.49
CA PHE A 249 -14.11 -14.23 -4.86
C PHE A 249 -14.44 -15.30 -5.91
N LYS A 250 -13.61 -15.45 -6.94
CA LYS A 250 -13.84 -16.43 -8.02
C LYS A 250 -13.75 -17.90 -7.59
N TYR A 251 -13.24 -18.16 -6.39
CA TYR A 251 -13.17 -19.48 -5.77
C TYR A 251 -14.27 -19.70 -4.74
N MET A 252 -15.24 -18.78 -4.63
CA MET A 252 -16.36 -18.97 -3.73
C MET A 252 -17.27 -20.09 -4.25
N PHE A 253 -17.57 -21.05 -3.39
CA PHE A 253 -18.44 -22.19 -3.70
C PHE A 253 -19.50 -22.40 -2.64
N SER A 254 -20.51 -23.18 -2.96
CA SER A 254 -21.55 -23.65 -2.05
C SER A 254 -21.31 -25.12 -1.68
N LYS A 255 -21.69 -25.54 -0.47
CA LYS A 255 -21.71 -26.96 -0.09
C LYS A 255 -22.85 -27.68 -0.81
N SER A 256 -22.71 -27.90 -2.12
CA SER A 256 -23.67 -28.57 -2.95
C SER A 256 -22.95 -29.43 -3.97
N GLU A 257 -23.45 -30.64 -4.20
CA GLU A 257 -22.91 -31.55 -5.25
C GLU A 257 -23.00 -30.95 -6.65
N CYS A 258 -23.93 -30.01 -6.85
CA CYS A 258 -24.05 -29.27 -8.10
C CYS A 258 -22.94 -28.20 -8.30
N ASP A 259 -22.19 -27.86 -7.26
CA ASP A 259 -21.11 -26.88 -7.37
C ASP A 259 -19.80 -27.58 -7.78
N PRO A 260 -19.24 -27.28 -8.94
CA PRO A 260 -18.05 -27.99 -9.46
C PRO A 260 -16.80 -27.80 -8.59
N LEU A 261 -16.74 -26.72 -7.80
CA LEU A 261 -15.62 -26.47 -6.88
C LEU A 261 -15.74 -27.29 -5.60
N TYR A 262 -16.97 -27.64 -5.18
CA TYR A 262 -17.18 -28.33 -3.90
C TYR A 262 -16.51 -29.71 -3.86
N GLY A 263 -16.72 -30.55 -4.89
CA GLY A 263 -16.09 -31.87 -4.95
C GLY A 263 -14.55 -31.81 -4.97
N LYS A 264 -13.98 -30.81 -5.63
CA LYS A 264 -12.52 -30.58 -5.63
C LYS A 264 -12.01 -30.11 -4.27
N TYR A 265 -12.77 -29.25 -3.60
CA TYR A 265 -12.44 -28.81 -2.24
C TYR A 265 -12.55 -30.00 -1.24
N VAL A 266 -13.59 -30.83 -1.33
CA VAL A 266 -13.74 -32.03 -0.48
C VAL A 266 -12.53 -32.94 -0.62
N SER A 267 -12.07 -33.20 -1.85
CA SER A 267 -10.86 -34.01 -2.10
C SER A 267 -9.61 -33.39 -1.44
N LEU A 268 -9.45 -32.08 -1.52
CA LEU A 268 -8.37 -31.34 -0.85
C LEU A 268 -8.53 -31.39 0.68
N TYR A 269 -9.75 -31.21 1.17
CA TYR A 269 -10.05 -31.22 2.61
C TYR A 269 -9.78 -32.59 3.25
N GLN A 270 -10.13 -33.68 2.57
CA GLN A 270 -9.91 -35.05 3.05
C GLN A 270 -8.45 -35.49 2.94
N ASN A 271 -7.77 -35.09 1.88
CA ASN A 271 -6.38 -35.46 1.62
C ASN A 271 -5.56 -34.21 1.22
N PRO A 272 -5.11 -33.42 2.20
CA PRO A 272 -4.39 -32.17 2.01
C PRO A 272 -2.99 -32.43 1.43
N ASN A 273 -2.82 -32.10 0.16
CA ASN A 273 -1.53 -32.19 -0.52
C ASN A 273 -1.48 -31.26 -1.74
N LYS A 274 -0.28 -31.04 -2.29
CA LYS A 274 -0.04 -30.20 -3.46
C LYS A 274 -0.91 -30.59 -4.67
N LYS A 275 -1.05 -31.87 -4.97
CA LYS A 275 -1.82 -32.34 -6.15
C LYS A 275 -3.29 -31.92 -6.05
N ASN A 276 -3.91 -32.15 -4.90
CA ASN A 276 -5.31 -31.78 -4.68
C ASN A 276 -5.49 -30.26 -4.60
N LEU A 277 -4.51 -29.52 -4.05
CA LEU A 277 -4.49 -28.07 -4.07
C LEU A 277 -4.49 -27.54 -5.52
N ILE A 278 -3.60 -28.02 -6.35
CA ILE A 278 -3.52 -27.63 -7.77
C ILE A 278 -4.81 -27.98 -8.51
N ASN A 279 -5.37 -29.17 -8.28
CA ASN A 279 -6.65 -29.59 -8.86
C ASN A 279 -7.81 -28.65 -8.47
N PHE A 280 -7.84 -28.20 -7.21
CA PHE A 280 -8.83 -27.22 -6.75
C PHE A 280 -8.62 -25.86 -7.43
N ILE A 281 -7.37 -25.36 -7.46
CA ILE A 281 -7.07 -24.05 -8.04
C ILE A 281 -7.36 -24.00 -9.55
N LEU A 282 -7.06 -25.09 -10.28
CA LEU A 282 -7.31 -25.18 -11.72
C LEU A 282 -8.79 -25.38 -12.10
N SER A 283 -9.69 -25.55 -11.12
CA SER A 283 -11.12 -25.84 -11.40
C SER A 283 -11.94 -24.63 -11.83
N VAL A 284 -11.36 -23.43 -11.83
CA VAL A 284 -12.04 -22.19 -12.26
C VAL A 284 -11.52 -21.77 -13.64
N SER A 285 -12.36 -21.06 -14.40
CA SER A 285 -11.90 -20.38 -15.61
C SER A 285 -10.88 -19.29 -15.22
N ARG A 286 -9.73 -19.26 -15.89
CA ARG A 286 -8.58 -18.39 -15.55
C ARG A 286 -8.11 -18.63 -14.12
N PRO A 287 -7.50 -19.76 -13.84
CA PRO A 287 -7.02 -20.11 -12.50
C PRO A 287 -6.01 -19.09 -11.98
N ALA A 288 -5.81 -19.07 -10.66
CA ALA A 288 -4.83 -18.19 -10.04
C ALA A 288 -3.39 -18.71 -10.17
N VAL A 289 -3.21 -19.94 -10.63
CA VAL A 289 -1.90 -20.59 -10.80
C VAL A 289 -1.67 -20.91 -12.26
N GLU A 290 -0.49 -20.56 -12.77
CA GLU A 290 -0.03 -20.89 -14.10
C GLU A 290 1.16 -21.85 -14.02
N PHE A 291 1.14 -22.87 -14.88
CA PHE A 291 2.31 -23.70 -15.14
C PHE A 291 3.15 -23.05 -16.22
N VAL A 292 4.35 -22.59 -15.83
CA VAL A 292 5.27 -21.97 -16.79
C VAL A 292 6.02 -23.05 -17.52
N ALA A 293 5.77 -23.18 -18.82
CA ALA A 293 6.53 -24.08 -19.68
C ALA A 293 7.99 -23.62 -19.80
N PRO A 294 8.95 -24.53 -20.02
CA PRO A 294 10.34 -24.15 -20.31
C PRO A 294 10.41 -23.12 -21.44
N GLY A 295 11.16 -22.03 -21.23
CA GLY A 295 11.24 -20.92 -22.18
C GLY A 295 10.00 -20.02 -22.26
N GLY A 296 8.94 -20.34 -21.53
CA GLY A 296 7.71 -19.53 -21.48
C GLY A 296 7.85 -18.28 -20.63
N ILE A 297 7.05 -17.25 -20.96
CA ILE A 297 6.89 -16.06 -20.13
C ILE A 297 5.48 -16.09 -19.54
N PRO A 298 5.31 -16.03 -18.21
CA PRO A 298 3.99 -16.09 -17.61
C PRO A 298 3.11 -14.94 -18.08
N SER A 299 1.81 -15.18 -18.15
CA SER A 299 0.80 -14.16 -18.38
C SER A 299 0.79 -13.15 -17.21
N GLU A 300 0.38 -11.91 -17.44
CA GLU A 300 0.20 -10.93 -16.36
C GLU A 300 -1.08 -11.15 -15.55
N HIS A 301 -1.95 -12.06 -16.00
CA HIS A 301 -3.24 -12.34 -15.38
C HIS A 301 -3.17 -13.44 -14.32
N ASP A 302 -2.12 -14.27 -14.36
CA ASP A 302 -1.94 -15.37 -13.43
C ASP A 302 -1.18 -14.86 -12.20
N PHE A 303 -1.73 -15.14 -11.04
CA PHE A 303 -1.25 -14.58 -9.78
C PHE A 303 -0.07 -15.36 -9.20
N LEU A 304 -0.20 -16.68 -9.13
CA LEU A 304 0.84 -17.59 -8.65
C LEU A 304 1.41 -18.38 -9.80
N LEU A 305 2.66 -18.75 -9.66
CA LEU A 305 3.35 -19.66 -10.53
C LEU A 305 3.71 -20.90 -9.75
N THR A 306 3.68 -22.05 -10.43
CA THR A 306 4.31 -23.27 -9.97
C THR A 306 5.20 -23.80 -11.07
N HIS A 307 6.34 -24.38 -10.71
CA HIS A 307 7.17 -25.08 -11.68
C HIS A 307 7.08 -26.58 -11.43
N GLY A 308 7.02 -27.33 -12.50
CA GLY A 308 7.22 -28.78 -12.46
C GLY A 308 8.70 -29.09 -12.21
N LEU A 309 8.99 -30.35 -11.84
CA LEU A 309 10.36 -30.83 -11.62
C LEU A 309 11.30 -30.61 -12.82
N GLU A 310 10.73 -30.41 -14.01
CA GLU A 310 11.46 -30.26 -15.28
C GLU A 310 11.52 -28.81 -15.77
N TRP A 311 11.07 -27.82 -14.97
CA TRP A 311 11.11 -26.42 -15.41
C TRP A 311 12.56 -25.96 -15.60
N ARG A 312 12.92 -25.68 -16.86
CA ARG A 312 14.20 -25.10 -17.24
C ARG A 312 13.93 -23.86 -18.05
N TRP A 313 14.52 -22.75 -17.65
CA TRP A 313 14.44 -21.53 -18.42
C TRP A 313 15.34 -21.61 -19.66
N GLU A 314 14.76 -21.44 -20.83
CA GLU A 314 15.49 -21.22 -22.08
C GLU A 314 15.32 -19.75 -22.50
N PRO A 315 16.41 -18.98 -22.70
CA PRO A 315 16.29 -17.60 -23.16
C PRO A 315 15.67 -17.55 -24.56
N PRO A 316 14.79 -16.58 -24.82
CA PRO A 316 14.16 -16.44 -26.13
C PRO A 316 15.18 -16.13 -27.21
N LYS A 317 15.05 -16.77 -28.37
CA LYS A 317 16.01 -16.71 -29.51
C LYS A 317 16.18 -15.30 -30.13
N ARG A 318 15.29 -14.33 -29.88
CA ARG A 318 15.34 -12.96 -30.45
C ARG A 318 15.98 -11.96 -29.49
N LYS A 319 17.11 -11.33 -29.88
CA LYS A 319 17.89 -10.37 -29.08
C LYS A 319 17.07 -9.20 -28.50
N ARG A 320 16.04 -8.68 -29.19
CA ARG A 320 15.18 -7.59 -28.67
C ARG A 320 14.28 -8.02 -27.52
N THR A 321 13.82 -9.29 -27.53
CA THR A 321 12.96 -9.86 -26.50
C THR A 321 13.76 -10.21 -25.25
N VAL A 322 15.05 -10.54 -25.40
CA VAL A 322 15.96 -10.91 -24.30
C VAL A 322 16.11 -9.79 -23.29
N LYS A 323 16.36 -8.54 -23.73
CA LYS A 323 16.56 -7.38 -22.82
C LYS A 323 15.30 -7.05 -22.01
N SER A 324 14.11 -7.15 -22.63
CA SER A 324 12.85 -6.79 -21.95
C SER A 324 12.33 -7.89 -20.99
N THR A 325 12.86 -9.11 -21.09
CA THR A 325 12.41 -10.27 -20.31
C THR A 325 13.40 -10.68 -19.22
N ASN A 326 14.66 -10.25 -19.30
CA ASN A 326 15.70 -10.67 -18.34
C ASN A 326 15.32 -10.39 -16.88
N TRP A 327 14.73 -9.22 -16.60
CA TRP A 327 14.33 -8.90 -15.23
C TRP A 327 13.23 -9.85 -14.71
N ILE A 328 12.28 -10.25 -15.56
CA ILE A 328 11.21 -11.17 -15.21
C ILE A 328 11.80 -12.52 -14.85
N ILE A 329 12.74 -13.00 -15.66
CA ILE A 329 13.45 -14.26 -15.46
C ILE A 329 14.21 -14.24 -14.12
N GLU A 330 14.96 -13.18 -13.87
CA GLU A 330 15.70 -13.05 -12.63
C GLU A 330 14.77 -12.98 -11.41
N CYS A 331 13.62 -12.30 -11.52
CA CYS A 331 12.59 -12.32 -10.49
C CYS A 331 12.01 -13.72 -10.28
N ILE A 332 11.72 -14.47 -11.36
CA ILE A 332 11.21 -15.84 -11.28
C ILE A 332 12.23 -16.72 -10.59
N LYS A 333 13.50 -16.71 -11.01
CA LYS A 333 14.58 -17.48 -10.37
C LYS A 333 14.70 -17.14 -8.88
N TYR A 334 14.63 -15.85 -8.54
CA TYR A 334 14.76 -15.38 -7.16
C TYR A 334 13.58 -15.80 -6.27
N ASN A 335 12.39 -15.92 -6.82
CA ASN A 335 11.19 -16.34 -6.11
C ASN A 335 10.89 -17.83 -6.22
N SER A 336 11.43 -18.55 -7.19
CA SER A 336 11.14 -19.98 -7.40
C SER A 336 11.65 -20.90 -6.28
N CYS A 337 12.52 -20.43 -5.40
CA CYS A 337 12.94 -21.14 -4.20
C CYS A 337 12.02 -20.91 -2.98
N VAL A 338 10.94 -20.12 -3.15
CA VAL A 338 9.95 -19.88 -2.10
C VAL A 338 8.94 -21.01 -2.10
N GLU A 339 8.57 -21.46 -0.91
CA GLU A 339 7.42 -22.33 -0.68
C GLU A 339 6.32 -21.52 0.00
N SER A 340 5.08 -21.75 -0.40
CA SER A 340 3.90 -21.17 0.26
C SER A 340 3.42 -22.08 1.38
N ASP A 341 3.06 -21.48 2.51
CA ASP A 341 2.35 -22.17 3.58
C ASP A 341 0.86 -22.24 3.26
N VAL A 342 0.30 -23.44 3.29
CA VAL A 342 -1.11 -23.72 2.99
C VAL A 342 -1.81 -24.21 4.24
N PHE A 343 -2.78 -23.45 4.72
CA PHE A 343 -3.59 -23.76 5.90
C PHE A 343 -5.00 -24.13 5.43
N ILE A 344 -5.42 -25.37 5.69
CA ILE A 344 -6.82 -25.80 5.53
C ILE A 344 -7.51 -25.62 6.87
N LEU A 345 -8.61 -24.87 6.86
CA LEU A 345 -9.37 -24.58 8.07
C LEU A 345 -10.44 -25.64 8.33
N SER A 346 -10.77 -25.86 9.59
CA SER A 346 -11.84 -26.78 10.00
C SER A 346 -13.19 -26.26 9.51
N ASP A 347 -14.14 -27.18 9.31
CA ASP A 347 -15.49 -26.82 8.91
C ASP A 347 -16.35 -26.57 10.16
N PRO A 348 -16.84 -25.34 10.39
CA PRO A 348 -17.58 -25.00 11.59
C PRO A 348 -18.88 -25.79 11.75
N SER A 349 -19.48 -26.33 10.69
CA SER A 349 -20.64 -27.21 10.78
C SER A 349 -20.33 -28.57 11.43
N ILE A 350 -19.04 -28.97 11.48
CA ILE A 350 -18.57 -30.22 12.07
C ILE A 350 -18.00 -29.96 13.49
N THR A 351 -17.38 -28.80 13.69
CA THR A 351 -16.66 -28.43 14.92
C THR A 351 -17.48 -27.56 15.88
N ASN A 352 -18.82 -27.62 15.81
CA ASN A 352 -19.73 -26.83 16.63
C ASN A 352 -19.41 -25.31 16.61
N GLY A 353 -19.05 -24.81 15.43
CA GLY A 353 -18.76 -23.38 15.24
C GLY A 353 -17.31 -22.99 15.43
N ASN A 354 -16.43 -23.87 15.88
CA ASN A 354 -15.02 -23.50 16.07
C ASN A 354 -14.20 -23.68 14.79
N ILE A 355 -13.55 -22.60 14.35
CA ILE A 355 -12.63 -22.59 13.20
C ILE A 355 -11.20 -22.71 13.72
N THR A 356 -10.52 -23.79 13.35
CA THR A 356 -9.13 -24.08 13.70
C THR A 356 -8.34 -24.48 12.47
N ILE A 357 -7.03 -24.67 12.58
CA ILE A 357 -6.23 -25.27 11.52
C ILE A 357 -6.48 -26.79 11.54
N LYS A 358 -7.13 -27.30 10.49
CA LYS A 358 -7.28 -28.74 10.27
C LYS A 358 -5.99 -29.38 9.78
N SER A 359 -5.30 -28.72 8.85
CA SER A 359 -4.02 -29.18 8.33
C SER A 359 -3.18 -28.03 7.79
N HIS A 360 -1.87 -28.21 7.87
CA HIS A 360 -0.88 -27.31 7.30
C HIS A 360 0.14 -28.09 6.50
N PHE A 361 0.47 -27.60 5.30
CA PHE A 361 1.51 -28.17 4.45
C PHE A 361 2.13 -27.08 3.56
N LYS A 362 3.30 -27.37 2.98
CA LYS A 362 3.98 -26.47 2.06
C LYS A 362 3.74 -26.86 0.60
N ALA A 363 3.66 -25.86 -0.26
CA ALA A 363 3.56 -26.02 -1.69
C ALA A 363 4.53 -25.06 -2.42
N ASP A 364 5.16 -25.53 -3.49
CA ASP A 364 6.09 -24.77 -4.33
C ASP A 364 5.33 -23.78 -5.23
N LEU A 365 4.61 -22.87 -4.59
CA LEU A 365 3.92 -21.74 -5.21
C LEU A 365 4.67 -20.45 -4.91
N PHE A 366 4.80 -19.59 -5.91
CA PHE A 366 5.43 -18.28 -5.76
C PHE A 366 4.71 -17.23 -6.58
N VAL A 367 4.87 -15.94 -6.21
CA VAL A 367 4.13 -14.83 -6.83
C VAL A 367 4.69 -14.53 -8.22
N ASN A 368 3.81 -14.37 -9.19
CA ASN A 368 4.16 -13.98 -10.54
C ASN A 368 4.66 -12.53 -10.57
N PRO A 369 5.92 -12.26 -10.97
CA PRO A 369 6.48 -10.91 -10.99
C PRO A 369 5.83 -9.98 -12.04
N LYS A 370 5.01 -10.51 -12.95
CA LYS A 370 4.22 -9.71 -13.91
C LYS A 370 2.87 -9.28 -13.37
N HIS A 371 2.37 -9.95 -12.32
CA HIS A 371 1.05 -9.68 -11.76
C HIS A 371 1.02 -8.36 -10.98
N THR A 372 -0.13 -7.70 -10.96
CA THR A 372 -0.32 -6.42 -10.28
C THR A 372 0.03 -6.47 -8.78
N TYR A 373 -0.21 -7.60 -8.11
CA TYR A 373 0.08 -7.76 -6.68
C TYR A 373 1.58 -7.77 -6.36
N PHE A 374 2.43 -8.25 -7.26
CA PHE A 374 3.87 -8.13 -7.09
C PHE A 374 4.31 -6.65 -6.97
N PHE A 375 3.73 -5.77 -7.80
CA PHE A 375 4.03 -4.34 -7.76
C PHE A 375 3.42 -3.63 -6.55
N GLN A 376 2.30 -4.11 -6.01
CA GLN A 376 1.78 -3.63 -4.73
C GLN A 376 2.78 -3.89 -3.61
N VAL A 377 3.20 -5.14 -3.47
CA VAL A 377 4.18 -5.56 -2.45
C VAL A 377 5.53 -4.90 -2.64
N LEU A 378 5.97 -4.68 -3.90
CA LEU A 378 7.22 -3.97 -4.20
C LEU A 378 7.22 -2.55 -3.61
N LEU A 379 6.10 -1.82 -3.76
CA LEU A 379 6.00 -0.47 -3.20
C LEU A 379 5.87 -0.50 -1.68
N GLN A 380 5.10 -1.43 -1.11
CA GLN A 380 5.04 -1.63 0.34
C GLN A 380 6.42 -1.92 0.93
N TYR A 381 7.18 -2.82 0.28
CA TYR A 381 8.56 -3.10 0.68
C TYR A 381 9.40 -1.82 0.72
N LYS A 382 9.35 -1.00 -0.34
CA LYS A 382 10.15 0.24 -0.40
C LYS A 382 9.77 1.25 0.67
N VAL A 383 8.49 1.45 0.91
CA VAL A 383 8.02 2.42 1.90
C VAL A 383 8.37 1.93 3.31
N VAL A 384 8.06 0.68 3.65
CA VAL A 384 8.37 0.12 4.98
C VAL A 384 9.88 0.06 5.23
N GLU A 385 10.71 -0.26 4.21
CA GLU A 385 12.17 -0.20 4.32
C GLU A 385 12.64 1.18 4.79
N SER A 386 12.01 2.27 4.30
CA SER A 386 12.34 3.63 4.74
C SER A 386 11.95 3.89 6.21
N TYR A 387 10.86 3.29 6.69
CA TYR A 387 10.45 3.40 8.09
C TYR A 387 11.37 2.60 9.02
N ILE A 388 11.75 1.39 8.63
CA ILE A 388 12.73 0.59 9.39
C ILE A 388 14.06 1.35 9.54
N GLN A 389 14.54 1.98 8.47
CA GLN A 389 15.82 2.72 8.47
C GLN A 389 15.87 3.83 9.53
N PHE A 390 14.73 4.43 9.87
CA PHE A 390 14.63 5.54 10.83
C PHE A 390 14.03 5.14 12.17
N SER A 391 13.65 3.88 12.35
CA SER A 391 13.12 3.39 13.62
C SER A 391 14.21 3.36 14.69
N PRO A 392 13.91 3.80 15.94
CA PRO A 392 14.88 3.81 17.04
C PRO A 392 15.44 2.42 17.38
N SER A 393 14.68 1.35 17.11
CA SER A 393 15.08 -0.02 17.44
C SER A 393 16.11 -0.63 16.49
N THR A 394 16.41 0.02 15.36
CA THR A 394 17.27 -0.56 14.32
C THR A 394 18.76 -0.36 14.57
N LYS A 395 19.31 -0.99 15.60
CA LYS A 395 20.78 -1.16 15.73
C LYS A 395 21.34 -2.28 14.83
N THR A 396 20.48 -3.12 14.28
CA THR A 396 20.84 -4.23 13.37
C THR A 396 19.96 -4.17 12.13
N LEU A 397 20.57 -4.16 10.94
CA LEU A 397 19.87 -4.30 9.66
C LEU A 397 19.17 -5.67 9.60
N GLY A 398 17.92 -5.70 10.02
CA GLY A 398 17.05 -6.85 9.84
C GLY A 398 16.59 -6.97 8.39
N SER A 399 16.14 -8.14 8.01
CA SER A 399 15.58 -8.39 6.69
C SER A 399 14.07 -8.38 6.76
N GLN A 400 13.45 -7.23 6.43
CA GLN A 400 12.01 -7.16 6.19
C GLN A 400 11.55 -8.28 5.27
N LYS A 401 10.43 -8.91 5.60
CA LYS A 401 9.79 -9.93 4.76
C LYS A 401 8.41 -9.46 4.33
N ASN A 402 8.08 -9.72 3.09
CA ASN A 402 6.77 -9.39 2.55
C ASN A 402 6.06 -10.64 2.05
N PHE A 403 4.75 -10.70 2.31
CA PHE A 403 3.91 -11.86 1.99
C PHE A 403 2.64 -11.41 1.30
N ILE A 404 2.05 -12.31 0.52
CA ILE A 404 0.68 -12.21 0.07
C ILE A 404 -0.11 -13.33 0.71
N VAL A 405 -1.23 -12.97 1.31
CA VAL A 405 -2.20 -13.88 1.91
C VAL A 405 -3.36 -14.07 0.93
N SER A 406 -3.51 -15.25 0.39
CA SER A 406 -4.66 -15.62 -0.43
C SER A 406 -5.67 -16.38 0.40
N ALA A 407 -6.85 -15.81 0.61
CA ALA A 407 -7.91 -16.40 1.41
C ALA A 407 -9.07 -16.89 0.55
N PHE A 408 -9.53 -18.09 0.81
CA PHE A 408 -10.58 -18.77 0.08
C PHE A 408 -11.76 -19.02 0.99
N PHE A 409 -12.97 -18.90 0.43
CA PHE A 409 -14.21 -18.93 1.19
C PHE A 409 -15.26 -19.77 0.50
N ARG A 410 -16.20 -20.27 1.29
CA ARG A 410 -17.46 -20.84 0.81
C ARG A 410 -18.65 -20.02 1.31
N LYS A 411 -19.78 -20.17 0.64
CA LYS A 411 -21.04 -19.60 1.14
C LYS A 411 -21.49 -20.33 2.39
N ARG A 412 -22.02 -19.56 3.35
CA ARG A 412 -22.71 -20.12 4.52
C ARG A 412 -23.96 -20.86 4.07
N ASN A 413 -24.29 -21.97 4.72
CA ASN A 413 -25.54 -22.69 4.50
C ASN A 413 -26.33 -22.81 5.84
N PHE A 414 -27.54 -23.34 5.78
CA PHE A 414 -28.42 -23.48 6.93
C PHE A 414 -27.91 -24.41 8.05
N LYS A 415 -26.93 -25.27 7.78
CA LYS A 415 -26.30 -26.16 8.78
C LYS A 415 -25.12 -25.50 9.49
N ASP A 416 -24.67 -24.38 9.00
CA ASP A 416 -23.58 -23.65 9.64
C ASP A 416 -24.10 -22.85 10.85
N PRO A 417 -23.40 -22.83 11.98
CA PRO A 417 -23.79 -22.01 13.12
C PRO A 417 -23.75 -20.52 12.75
N LEU A 418 -24.67 -19.74 13.33
CA LEU A 418 -24.75 -18.28 13.09
C LEU A 418 -23.47 -17.56 13.52
N THR A 419 -22.88 -18.01 14.62
CA THR A 419 -21.61 -17.48 15.14
C THR A 419 -20.53 -18.55 15.05
N CYS A 420 -19.32 -18.13 14.71
CA CYS A 420 -18.15 -19.00 14.73
C CYS A 420 -17.10 -18.42 15.69
N THR A 421 -16.40 -19.29 16.40
CA THR A 421 -15.24 -18.93 17.23
C THR A 421 -13.94 -19.26 16.51
N LEU A 422 -12.86 -18.59 16.89
CA LEU A 422 -11.54 -18.77 16.28
C LEU A 422 -10.58 -19.44 17.29
N GLY A 423 -10.23 -20.70 17.03
CA GLY A 423 -9.29 -21.46 17.86
C GLY A 423 -9.74 -21.54 19.31
N ASP A 424 -8.78 -21.38 20.21
CA ASP A 424 -9.02 -21.35 21.66
C ASP A 424 -9.39 -19.96 22.18
N THR A 425 -9.50 -18.98 21.30
CA THR A 425 -9.87 -17.63 21.64
C THR A 425 -11.38 -17.50 21.80
N ARG A 426 -11.83 -16.51 22.57
CA ARG A 426 -13.25 -16.17 22.66
C ARG A 426 -13.72 -15.24 21.54
N GLU A 427 -12.86 -15.00 20.56
CA GLU A 427 -13.22 -14.13 19.44
C GLU A 427 -14.30 -14.78 18.60
N VAL A 428 -15.38 -14.05 18.42
CA VAL A 428 -16.56 -14.49 17.68
C VAL A 428 -16.60 -13.78 16.33
N LEU A 429 -16.52 -14.55 15.26
CA LEU A 429 -16.89 -14.05 13.95
C LEU A 429 -18.41 -13.88 13.91
N LYS A 430 -18.86 -12.63 14.00
CA LYS A 430 -20.27 -12.28 13.86
C LYS A 430 -20.79 -12.72 12.51
N GLU A 431 -22.11 -12.86 12.38
CA GLU A 431 -22.84 -13.33 11.19
C GLU A 431 -22.19 -12.95 9.87
N THR A 432 -21.40 -13.86 9.32
CA THR A 432 -20.77 -13.68 8.02
C THR A 432 -21.48 -14.52 6.99
N VAL A 433 -21.71 -13.98 5.81
CA VAL A 433 -22.29 -14.71 4.68
C VAL A 433 -21.27 -15.74 4.16
N GLU A 434 -19.99 -15.48 4.41
CA GLU A 434 -18.87 -16.27 3.92
C GLU A 434 -18.18 -17.01 5.06
N ILE A 435 -17.83 -18.26 4.84
CA ILE A 435 -17.05 -19.13 5.75
C ILE A 435 -15.64 -19.30 5.17
N PRO A 436 -14.58 -18.94 5.90
CA PRO A 436 -13.21 -19.17 5.46
C PRO A 436 -12.89 -20.68 5.45
N VAL A 437 -12.22 -21.14 4.39
CA VAL A 437 -11.92 -22.57 4.20
C VAL A 437 -10.44 -22.86 4.03
N MET A 438 -9.67 -21.92 3.48
CA MET A 438 -8.25 -22.11 3.23
C MET A 438 -7.54 -20.76 3.17
N ILE A 439 -6.31 -20.72 3.68
CA ILE A 439 -5.39 -19.59 3.56
C ILE A 439 -4.08 -20.09 2.96
N ILE A 440 -3.55 -19.36 1.96
CA ILE A 440 -2.23 -19.59 1.39
C ILE A 440 -1.39 -18.34 1.67
N ILE A 441 -0.25 -18.50 2.34
CA ILE A 441 0.69 -17.42 2.63
C ILE A 441 1.94 -17.62 1.77
N THR A 442 2.20 -16.70 0.87
CA THR A 442 3.29 -16.75 -0.10
C THR A 442 4.27 -15.61 0.12
N GLN A 443 5.52 -15.91 0.43
CA GLN A 443 6.57 -14.90 0.53
C GLN A 443 6.84 -14.28 -0.85
N VAL A 444 7.07 -12.96 -0.87
CA VAL A 444 7.48 -12.22 -2.07
C VAL A 444 8.89 -11.68 -1.84
N ARG A 445 9.83 -12.17 -2.62
CA ARG A 445 11.21 -11.70 -2.58
C ARG A 445 11.44 -10.68 -3.69
N ILE A 446 11.95 -9.50 -3.33
CA ILE A 446 12.15 -8.40 -4.26
C ILE A 446 13.67 -8.19 -4.46
N PRO A 447 14.21 -8.50 -5.65
CA PRO A 447 15.61 -8.24 -5.95
C PRO A 447 15.91 -6.73 -5.94
N LYS A 448 16.99 -6.30 -5.30
CA LYS A 448 17.36 -4.89 -5.15
C LYS A 448 17.43 -4.13 -6.48
N PHE A 449 17.94 -4.77 -7.55
CA PHE A 449 18.02 -4.15 -8.87
C PHE A 449 16.64 -3.90 -9.49
N ILE A 450 15.68 -4.81 -9.26
CA ILE A 450 14.29 -4.65 -9.70
C ILE A 450 13.61 -3.52 -8.94
N LEU A 451 13.80 -3.46 -7.63
CA LEU A 451 13.31 -2.36 -6.81
C LEU A 451 13.81 -1.02 -7.35
N LYS A 452 15.14 -0.87 -7.50
CA LYS A 452 15.78 0.35 -7.99
C LYS A 452 15.23 0.79 -9.36
N GLU A 453 15.15 -0.13 -10.32
CA GLU A 453 14.69 0.17 -11.67
C GLU A 453 13.21 0.56 -11.70
N ASN A 454 12.35 -0.13 -10.95
CA ASN A 454 10.92 0.20 -10.91
C ASN A 454 10.67 1.51 -10.17
N MET A 455 11.39 1.80 -9.09
CA MET A 455 11.28 3.10 -8.40
C MET A 455 11.71 4.23 -9.32
N ARG A 456 12.84 4.09 -10.05
CA ARG A 456 13.27 5.07 -11.05
C ARG A 456 12.19 5.33 -12.12
N LYS A 457 11.60 4.29 -12.69
CA LYS A 457 10.51 4.42 -13.67
C LYS A 457 9.30 5.13 -13.09
N ALA A 458 8.92 4.79 -11.86
CA ALA A 458 7.78 5.39 -11.21
C ALA A 458 8.01 6.88 -10.91
N THR A 459 9.21 7.25 -10.47
CA THR A 459 9.60 8.65 -10.24
C THR A 459 9.57 9.45 -11.53
N THR A 460 10.15 8.92 -12.62
CA THR A 460 10.10 9.58 -13.95
C THR A 460 8.66 9.75 -14.42
N TYR A 461 7.83 8.71 -14.30
CA TYR A 461 6.42 8.78 -14.69
C TYR A 461 5.65 9.84 -13.89
N TRP A 462 5.90 9.94 -12.58
CA TRP A 462 5.28 10.95 -11.73
C TRP A 462 5.67 12.37 -12.18
N ALA A 463 6.97 12.61 -12.45
CA ALA A 463 7.47 13.88 -12.95
C ALA A 463 6.83 14.29 -14.28
N ASP A 464 6.77 13.35 -15.23
CA ASP A 464 6.12 13.58 -16.55
C ASP A 464 4.61 13.90 -16.40
N CYS A 465 3.94 13.28 -15.42
CA CYS A 465 2.53 13.58 -15.14
C CYS A 465 2.36 14.97 -14.53
N SER A 466 3.24 15.35 -13.61
CA SER A 466 3.24 16.67 -12.98
C SER A 466 3.49 17.79 -14.01
N GLU A 467 4.48 17.62 -14.88
CA GLU A 467 4.78 18.57 -15.96
C GLU A 467 3.59 18.80 -16.91
N LYS A 468 2.82 17.75 -17.18
CA LYS A 468 1.61 17.84 -18.02
C LYS A 468 0.40 18.44 -17.32
N THR A 469 0.42 18.49 -15.99
CA THR A 469 -0.73 18.91 -15.16
C THR A 469 -0.58 20.37 -14.73
N PHE A 470 0.63 20.81 -14.39
CA PHE A 470 0.88 22.13 -13.82
C PHE A 470 1.72 23.00 -14.75
N THR A 471 1.43 24.30 -14.77
CA THR A 471 2.13 25.28 -15.59
C THR A 471 3.62 25.35 -15.23
N HIS A 472 3.93 25.33 -13.94
CA HIS A 472 5.29 25.29 -13.42
C HIS A 472 5.50 24.00 -12.63
N SER A 473 6.45 23.21 -13.07
CA SER A 473 6.77 21.89 -12.49
C SER A 473 8.29 21.66 -12.51
N PRO A 474 9.06 22.47 -11.74
CA PRO A 474 10.52 22.53 -11.85
C PRO A 474 11.24 21.28 -11.36
N TRP A 475 10.57 20.40 -10.59
CA TRP A 475 11.18 19.17 -10.06
C TRP A 475 11.50 18.10 -11.09
N VAL A 476 11.03 18.21 -12.33
CA VAL A 476 11.42 17.28 -13.40
C VAL A 476 12.94 17.20 -13.52
N THR A 477 13.61 18.36 -13.51
CA THR A 477 15.08 18.43 -13.53
C THR A 477 15.72 18.09 -12.18
N GLY A 478 15.06 18.44 -11.05
CA GLY A 478 15.56 18.19 -9.69
C GLY A 478 15.47 16.74 -9.26
N LEU A 479 14.41 16.02 -9.62
CA LEU A 479 14.24 14.59 -9.31
C LEU A 479 15.31 13.72 -9.97
N HIS A 480 15.70 14.01 -11.21
CA HIS A 480 16.77 13.29 -11.88
C HIS A 480 18.13 13.48 -11.20
N LEU A 481 18.38 14.64 -10.59
CA LEU A 481 19.60 14.91 -9.83
C LEU A 481 19.61 14.24 -8.45
N ALA A 482 18.46 14.17 -7.78
CA ALA A 482 18.34 13.53 -6.47
C ALA A 482 18.52 12.01 -6.54
N VAL A 483 17.98 11.37 -7.57
CA VAL A 483 18.14 9.91 -7.79
C VAL A 483 19.59 9.54 -8.13
N GLY A 484 20.34 10.44 -8.78
CA GLY A 484 21.75 10.21 -9.11
C GLY A 484 22.71 10.39 -7.92
N LYS A 485 22.40 11.25 -6.95
CA LYS A 485 23.32 11.59 -5.83
C LYS A 485 23.12 10.78 -4.56
N SER A 486 21.97 10.14 -4.34
CA SER A 486 21.74 9.34 -3.13
C SER A 486 22.28 7.91 -3.22
N MET A 487 23.08 7.58 -4.26
CA MET A 487 23.56 6.22 -4.52
C MET A 487 25.07 6.08 -4.69
N THR A 488 25.84 6.99 -4.16
CA THR A 488 27.26 6.71 -3.85
C THR A 488 27.37 6.33 -2.37
N PRO A 489 28.13 5.27 -2.04
CA PRO A 489 28.17 4.63 -0.74
C PRO A 489 28.65 5.55 0.37
#